data_ba8617be24cb5c27523a787f53073108
#
_entry.id   ba8617be24cb5c27523a787f53073108
#
_cell.length_a   1.000
_cell.length_b   1.000
_cell.length_c   1.000
_cell.angle_alpha   90.00
_cell.angle_beta   90.00
_cell.angle_gamma   90.00
#
_symmetry.space_group_name_H-M   'P 1'
#
loop_
_entity.id
_entity.type
_entity.pdbx_description
1 polymer ?
#
loop_
_entity_poly.entity_id
_entity_poly.type
_entity_poly.pdbx_seq_one_letter_code
_entity_poly.pdbx_strand_id
1 'polypeptide(L)'
;MSPALLVQASSKVDIAATLQYAEAHNIAVAVRTGGHQYCGASSTLAPNIQLDLRYSFKSPDDRRLLKSPDGKKTYVRTSVSWDLLEFNEWMGEHQLFVPHGQCKNVHLGGHVQTGGYGQLGRSFGLFGDHVVSHEIVEHNGGFKEITRDSHPELFYAILGGSPGNLGVITHFTIEVHRDQDYVGSRGIKAFYEYSPKTLQRLLTLLATMSDDPNFPRNYDFCISVLSEFSEYLPTIFPNVDKIEEERFPKVFGKNDVPFWPRCIIVFAQWVPITPSDKLSDSDSWFAAIAEDAIGIPPFRGKDFSAKVTELPMSKLAYEWIFQNIREFELPYVKSTHLTNSTTLVKDNWPEWLAQRIDDLVAPDDGCKISAQIQCFGGKNSKFTTNANNGTAYSWREDSTVCCTLDAFYDGEDAHERANEWHNRNEAEGVGPNGVFCKQDRRVLWGSFGEFDLDSVWNLYFETREKYERLMAVREKADPAGVLTPNRFCVKRLISDSASGS
;
A
#
# COMPACT_ATOMS: atom_id res chain seq x y z
N MET A 1 -9.95 12.40 16.25
CA MET A 1 -11.03 11.55 16.77
C MET A 1 -10.71 11.18 18.21
N SER A 2 -11.68 11.29 19.14
CA SER A 2 -11.47 11.02 20.57
C SER A 2 -12.48 9.94 21.02
N PRO A 3 -12.05 8.67 21.16
CA PRO A 3 -12.89 7.59 21.70
C PRO A 3 -13.19 7.83 23.17
N ALA A 4 -14.27 7.20 23.72
CA ALA A 4 -14.54 7.25 25.13
C ALA A 4 -13.55 6.41 25.96
N LEU A 5 -13.03 5.33 25.37
CA LEU A 5 -12.09 4.40 26.01
C LEU A 5 -11.04 3.94 24.97
N LEU A 6 -9.79 3.91 25.39
CA LEU A 6 -8.68 3.27 24.67
C LEU A 6 -8.30 1.98 25.42
N VAL A 7 -8.44 0.84 24.77
CA VAL A 7 -8.06 -0.47 25.30
C VAL A 7 -6.81 -0.96 24.56
N GLN A 8 -5.74 -1.22 25.31
CA GLN A 8 -4.55 -1.90 24.83
C GLN A 8 -4.63 -3.36 25.31
N ALA A 9 -5.10 -4.23 24.42
CA ALA A 9 -5.26 -5.65 24.75
C ALA A 9 -3.90 -6.34 24.80
N SER A 10 -3.64 -7.17 25.81
CA SER A 10 -2.43 -8.00 25.92
C SER A 10 -2.70 -9.46 25.53
N SER A 11 -3.95 -9.85 25.38
CA SER A 11 -4.35 -11.22 25.06
C SER A 11 -5.66 -11.28 24.26
N LYS A 12 -5.96 -12.44 23.69
CA LYS A 12 -7.24 -12.70 23.02
C LYS A 12 -8.42 -12.59 24.02
N VAL A 13 -8.18 -12.87 25.30
CA VAL A 13 -9.20 -12.77 26.36
C VAL A 13 -9.57 -11.31 26.61
N ASP A 14 -8.60 -10.40 26.62
CA ASP A 14 -8.88 -8.95 26.76
C ASP A 14 -9.69 -8.42 25.58
N ILE A 15 -9.39 -8.90 24.37
CA ILE A 15 -10.18 -8.57 23.16
C ILE A 15 -11.61 -9.06 23.35
N ALA A 16 -11.81 -10.34 23.74
CA ALA A 16 -13.12 -10.91 23.94
C ALA A 16 -13.92 -10.14 25.00
N ALA A 17 -13.31 -9.82 26.14
CA ALA A 17 -13.93 -9.02 27.20
C ALA A 17 -14.33 -7.62 26.71
N THR A 18 -13.50 -6.99 25.89
CA THR A 18 -13.78 -5.67 25.29
C THR A 18 -15.00 -5.74 24.37
N LEU A 19 -15.08 -6.76 23.50
CA LEU A 19 -16.21 -6.93 22.58
C LEU A 19 -17.51 -7.24 23.33
N GLN A 20 -17.47 -8.14 24.32
CA GLN A 20 -18.63 -8.47 25.17
C GLN A 20 -19.12 -7.26 25.97
N TYR A 21 -18.20 -6.45 26.49
CA TYR A 21 -18.56 -5.21 27.18
C TYR A 21 -19.23 -4.23 26.21
N ALA A 22 -18.69 -4.06 25.02
CA ALA A 22 -19.23 -3.17 24.00
C ALA A 22 -20.65 -3.60 23.56
N GLU A 23 -20.87 -4.89 23.34
CA GLU A 23 -22.18 -5.46 22.99
C GLU A 23 -23.20 -5.21 24.13
N ALA A 24 -22.83 -5.52 25.38
CA ALA A 24 -23.69 -5.31 26.54
C ALA A 24 -24.11 -3.85 26.77
N HIS A 25 -23.31 -2.89 26.32
CA HIS A 25 -23.56 -1.46 26.46
C HIS A 25 -24.00 -0.76 25.17
N ASN A 26 -24.22 -1.51 24.09
CA ASN A 26 -24.61 -1.01 22.77
C ASN A 26 -23.67 0.10 22.25
N ILE A 27 -22.37 -0.13 22.37
CA ILE A 27 -21.30 0.74 21.85
C ILE A 27 -20.42 -0.03 20.87
N ALA A 28 -19.78 0.68 19.93
CA ALA A 28 -18.96 0.05 18.92
C ALA A 28 -17.46 0.05 19.28
N VAL A 29 -16.72 -0.83 18.63
CA VAL A 29 -15.26 -0.99 18.77
C VAL A 29 -14.58 -0.74 17.45
N ALA A 30 -13.66 0.24 17.40
CA ALA A 30 -12.73 0.43 16.29
C ALA A 30 -11.43 -0.34 16.57
N VAL A 31 -11.03 -1.17 15.63
CA VAL A 31 -9.79 -1.95 15.74
C VAL A 31 -8.65 -1.22 15.04
N ARG A 32 -7.52 -1.05 15.74
CA ARG A 32 -6.33 -0.39 15.20
C ARG A 32 -5.07 -1.18 15.52
N THR A 33 -4.14 -1.21 14.57
CA THR A 33 -2.75 -1.58 14.76
C THR A 33 -1.85 -0.36 14.49
N GLY A 34 -1.31 -0.17 13.28
CA GLY A 34 -0.50 1.01 12.92
C GLY A 34 -1.27 2.33 12.75
N GLY A 35 -2.57 2.26 12.43
CA GLY A 35 -3.40 3.47 12.26
C GLY A 35 -3.16 4.23 10.95
N HIS A 36 -2.70 3.57 9.89
CA HIS A 36 -2.35 4.19 8.61
C HIS A 36 -3.53 4.37 7.63
N GLN A 37 -4.76 4.15 8.06
CA GLN A 37 -5.94 4.34 7.21
C GLN A 37 -6.27 5.84 7.08
N TYR A 38 -6.16 6.39 5.89
CA TYR A 38 -6.33 7.83 5.62
C TYR A 38 -7.75 8.35 5.87
N CYS A 39 -8.77 7.53 5.57
CA CYS A 39 -10.17 7.91 5.84
C CYS A 39 -10.57 7.82 7.32
N GLY A 40 -9.67 7.41 8.22
CA GLY A 40 -9.96 7.25 9.64
C GLY A 40 -10.77 5.99 9.99
N ALA A 41 -10.91 5.02 9.09
CA ALA A 41 -11.70 3.79 9.33
C ALA A 41 -11.25 2.98 10.56
N SER A 42 -9.96 3.05 10.93
CA SER A 42 -9.41 2.39 12.12
C SER A 42 -9.56 3.23 13.42
N SER A 43 -10.32 4.31 13.39
CA SER A 43 -10.51 5.24 14.51
C SER A 43 -12.00 5.49 14.77
N THR A 44 -12.32 6.01 15.95
CA THR A 44 -13.71 6.28 16.34
C THR A 44 -13.82 7.50 17.26
N LEU A 45 -15.06 7.88 17.58
CA LEU A 45 -15.44 8.93 18.52
C LEU A 45 -16.19 8.33 19.71
N ALA A 46 -16.28 9.08 20.80
CA ALA A 46 -17.18 8.72 21.92
C ALA A 46 -18.64 8.55 21.40
N PRO A 47 -19.41 7.59 21.94
CA PRO A 47 -19.12 6.74 23.13
C PRO A 47 -18.31 5.46 22.85
N ASN A 48 -17.79 5.28 21.64
CA ASN A 48 -17.17 4.04 21.20
C ASN A 48 -15.78 3.79 21.82
N ILE A 49 -15.33 2.54 21.73
CA ILE A 49 -14.04 2.05 22.22
C ILE A 49 -13.04 2.00 21.07
N GLN A 50 -11.81 2.46 21.29
CA GLN A 50 -10.65 2.19 20.45
C GLN A 50 -9.89 1.00 21.02
N LEU A 51 -9.88 -0.11 20.30
CA LEU A 51 -9.07 -1.30 20.61
C LEU A 51 -7.74 -1.19 19.85
N ASP A 52 -6.65 -0.99 20.56
CA ASP A 52 -5.31 -0.84 19.98
C ASP A 52 -4.51 -2.12 20.19
N LEU A 53 -4.12 -2.76 19.07
CA LEU A 53 -3.35 -4.00 19.04
C LEU A 53 -1.89 -3.77 18.65
N ARG A 54 -1.40 -2.53 18.61
CA ARG A 54 -0.05 -2.20 18.14
C ARG A 54 1.04 -3.00 18.85
N TYR A 55 0.88 -3.25 20.14
CA TYR A 55 1.86 -3.91 20.99
C TYR A 55 1.39 -5.24 21.56
N SER A 56 0.23 -5.77 21.13
CA SER A 56 -0.46 -6.88 21.77
C SER A 56 0.24 -8.22 21.64
N PHE A 57 0.70 -8.56 20.43
CA PHE A 57 1.21 -9.90 20.10
C PHE A 57 2.59 -9.76 19.47
N LYS A 58 3.60 -9.39 20.27
CA LYS A 58 4.99 -9.16 19.85
C LYS A 58 6.00 -10.08 20.55
N SER A 59 5.56 -11.24 21.04
CA SER A 59 6.48 -12.25 21.55
C SER A 59 7.12 -13.05 20.40
N PRO A 60 8.27 -13.69 20.60
CA PRO A 60 8.87 -14.58 19.60
C PRO A 60 7.92 -15.70 19.13
N ASP A 61 7.02 -16.18 20.00
CA ASP A 61 6.06 -17.24 19.69
C ASP A 61 4.90 -16.76 18.78
N ASP A 62 4.72 -15.44 18.66
CA ASP A 62 3.72 -14.85 17.77
C ASP A 62 4.15 -14.84 16.30
N ARG A 63 5.39 -15.27 16.00
CA ARG A 63 5.92 -15.38 14.65
C ARG A 63 6.75 -16.65 14.50
N ARG A 64 6.34 -17.56 13.62
CA ARG A 64 7.03 -18.85 13.42
C ARG A 64 6.93 -19.37 12.00
N LEU A 65 7.97 -20.11 11.60
CA LEU A 65 8.00 -20.84 10.33
C LEU A 65 7.20 -22.13 10.42
N LEU A 66 6.48 -22.42 9.35
CA LEU A 66 5.76 -23.67 9.15
C LEU A 66 6.09 -24.20 7.74
N LYS A 67 6.00 -25.51 7.55
CA LYS A 67 6.14 -26.15 6.25
C LYS A 67 4.88 -26.93 5.91
N SER A 68 4.57 -27.04 4.61
CA SER A 68 3.54 -27.96 4.14
C SER A 68 3.92 -29.41 4.47
N PRO A 69 2.96 -30.34 4.56
CA PRO A 69 3.24 -31.75 4.84
C PRO A 69 4.21 -32.39 3.85
N ASP A 70 4.20 -31.95 2.58
CA ASP A 70 5.11 -32.41 1.55
C ASP A 70 6.46 -31.64 1.50
N GLY A 71 6.64 -30.67 2.37
CA GLY A 71 7.86 -29.86 2.50
C GLY A 71 8.09 -28.86 1.35
N LYS A 72 7.20 -28.76 0.36
CA LYS A 72 7.39 -27.93 -0.83
C LYS A 72 7.11 -26.47 -0.58
N LYS A 73 6.14 -26.16 0.29
CA LYS A 73 5.73 -24.79 0.61
C LYS A 73 6.23 -24.38 1.99
N THR A 74 6.59 -23.12 2.11
CA THR A 74 6.95 -22.50 3.38
C THR A 74 5.89 -21.49 3.75
N TYR A 75 5.50 -21.50 5.01
CA TYR A 75 4.53 -20.56 5.56
C TYR A 75 5.12 -19.83 6.76
N VAL A 76 4.58 -18.66 7.01
CA VAL A 76 4.83 -17.89 8.24
C VAL A 76 3.50 -17.66 8.94
N ARG A 77 3.36 -18.18 10.17
CA ARG A 77 2.31 -17.70 11.07
C ARG A 77 2.84 -16.47 11.78
N THR A 78 2.10 -15.35 11.72
CA THR A 78 2.52 -14.07 12.30
C THR A 78 1.34 -13.34 12.94
N SER A 79 1.63 -12.48 13.91
CA SER A 79 0.61 -11.59 14.47
C SER A 79 0.40 -10.36 13.59
N VAL A 80 -0.72 -9.68 13.81
CA VAL A 80 -1.09 -8.42 13.17
C VAL A 80 -0.30 -7.21 13.70
N SER A 81 0.42 -7.37 14.80
CA SER A 81 1.06 -6.29 15.56
C SER A 81 2.46 -5.93 15.08
N TRP A 82 3.08 -6.76 14.23
CA TRP A 82 4.35 -6.42 13.59
C TRP A 82 4.14 -5.35 12.52
N ASP A 83 5.07 -4.41 12.41
CA ASP A 83 5.14 -3.52 11.28
C ASP A 83 5.93 -4.13 10.11
N LEU A 84 5.88 -3.50 8.94
CA LEU A 84 6.53 -4.01 7.73
C LEU A 84 8.04 -4.08 7.86
N LEU A 85 8.68 -3.16 8.59
CA LEU A 85 10.13 -3.19 8.80
C LEU A 85 10.52 -4.41 9.63
N GLU A 86 9.95 -4.55 10.83
CA GLU A 86 10.21 -5.67 11.75
C GLU A 86 9.91 -7.03 11.11
N PHE A 87 8.84 -7.09 10.30
CA PHE A 87 8.45 -8.31 9.61
C PHE A 87 9.46 -8.68 8.51
N ASN A 88 9.88 -7.72 7.69
CA ASN A 88 10.81 -7.99 6.59
C ASN A 88 12.26 -8.18 7.05
N GLU A 89 12.69 -7.56 8.13
CA GLU A 89 13.97 -7.88 8.77
C GLU A 89 14.03 -9.37 9.14
N TRP A 90 13.00 -9.83 9.84
CA TRP A 90 12.90 -11.24 10.23
C TRP A 90 12.80 -12.18 9.02
N MET A 91 12.02 -11.82 7.98
CA MET A 91 11.94 -12.58 6.73
C MET A 91 13.31 -12.69 6.06
N GLY A 92 14.07 -11.60 6.00
CA GLY A 92 15.41 -11.55 5.43
C GLY A 92 16.44 -12.41 6.17
N GLU A 93 16.35 -12.52 7.50
CA GLU A 93 17.16 -13.43 8.31
C GLU A 93 16.93 -14.92 7.94
N HIS A 94 15.71 -15.23 7.47
CA HIS A 94 15.31 -16.57 7.06
C HIS A 94 15.39 -16.79 5.54
N GLN A 95 15.94 -15.85 4.77
CA GLN A 95 16.04 -15.89 3.30
C GLN A 95 14.66 -16.09 2.63
N LEU A 96 13.65 -15.38 3.16
CA LEU A 96 12.27 -15.42 2.72
C LEU A 96 11.80 -14.02 2.32
N PHE A 97 10.81 -13.97 1.42
CA PHE A 97 10.12 -12.73 1.05
C PHE A 97 8.66 -13.01 0.67
N VAL A 98 7.89 -11.94 0.63
CA VAL A 98 6.51 -11.90 0.14
C VAL A 98 6.24 -10.50 -0.40
N PRO A 99 5.33 -10.30 -1.39
CA PRO A 99 4.97 -8.95 -1.81
C PRO A 99 4.40 -8.15 -0.63
N HIS A 100 4.76 -6.88 -0.52
CA HIS A 100 4.32 -6.00 0.57
C HIS A 100 4.40 -4.53 0.19
N GLY A 101 3.77 -3.65 0.98
CA GLY A 101 3.86 -2.20 0.85
C GLY A 101 5.22 -1.62 1.24
N GLN A 102 5.37 -0.29 1.15
CA GLN A 102 6.66 0.39 1.27
C GLN A 102 6.92 1.05 2.63
N CYS A 103 5.88 1.48 3.36
CA CYS A 103 6.05 2.29 4.55
C CYS A 103 6.39 1.44 5.77
N LYS A 104 7.53 1.67 6.41
CA LYS A 104 8.04 0.87 7.51
C LYS A 104 7.07 0.66 8.66
N ASN A 105 6.33 1.70 9.04
CA ASN A 105 5.47 1.70 10.23
C ASN A 105 4.06 1.14 9.96
N VAL A 106 3.76 0.70 8.74
CA VAL A 106 2.48 0.06 8.42
C VAL A 106 2.44 -1.32 9.05
N HIS A 107 1.48 -1.55 9.96
CA HIS A 107 1.33 -2.83 10.63
C HIS A 107 0.53 -3.83 9.79
N LEU A 108 0.85 -5.11 9.98
CA LEU A 108 0.31 -6.20 9.16
C LEU A 108 -1.21 -6.33 9.22
N GLY A 109 -1.86 -5.92 10.33
CA GLY A 109 -3.31 -6.07 10.51
C GLY A 109 -4.15 -5.31 9.50
N GLY A 110 -3.89 -4.02 9.30
CA GLY A 110 -4.54 -3.24 8.26
C GLY A 110 -4.04 -3.63 6.87
N HIS A 111 -2.73 -3.88 6.75
CA HIS A 111 -2.07 -4.21 5.51
C HIS A 111 -2.66 -5.45 4.81
N VAL A 112 -2.82 -6.54 5.54
CA VAL A 112 -3.38 -7.79 5.00
C VAL A 112 -4.82 -7.63 4.54
N GLN A 113 -5.65 -6.89 5.29
CA GLN A 113 -7.06 -6.73 4.97
C GLN A 113 -7.31 -5.81 3.77
N THR A 114 -6.45 -4.82 3.55
CA THR A 114 -6.59 -3.84 2.44
C THR A 114 -5.79 -4.20 1.19
N GLY A 115 -5.16 -5.38 1.16
CA GLY A 115 -4.48 -5.94 0.01
C GLY A 115 -2.98 -6.07 0.15
N GLY A 116 -2.32 -5.09 0.76
CA GLY A 116 -0.86 -5.06 0.84
C GLY A 116 -0.22 -4.78 -0.50
N TYR A 117 -0.68 -3.72 -1.16
CA TYR A 117 -0.13 -3.22 -2.42
C TYR A 117 1.32 -2.78 -2.25
N GLY A 118 2.15 -3.09 -3.23
CA GLY A 118 3.58 -2.76 -3.21
C GLY A 118 4.32 -3.16 -4.47
N GLN A 119 5.65 -3.11 -4.42
CA GLN A 119 6.51 -3.25 -5.59
C GLN A 119 6.41 -4.58 -6.32
N LEU A 120 6.09 -5.66 -5.64
CA LEU A 120 6.05 -7.00 -6.22
C LEU A 120 4.68 -7.35 -6.82
N GLY A 121 3.82 -6.36 -7.04
CA GLY A 121 2.43 -6.55 -7.45
C GLY A 121 2.28 -7.27 -8.78
N ARG A 122 3.14 -6.96 -9.77
CA ARG A 122 3.11 -7.64 -11.08
C ARG A 122 3.66 -9.06 -10.98
N SER A 123 4.81 -9.23 -10.35
CA SER A 123 5.51 -10.50 -10.30
C SER A 123 4.80 -11.52 -9.40
N PHE A 124 4.30 -11.11 -8.23
CA PHE A 124 3.81 -12.01 -7.19
C PHE A 124 2.36 -11.72 -6.73
N GLY A 125 1.76 -10.60 -7.07
CA GLY A 125 0.41 -10.21 -6.64
C GLY A 125 0.42 -9.38 -5.35
N LEU A 126 -0.68 -9.43 -4.60
CA LEU A 126 -0.84 -8.72 -3.34
C LEU A 126 -0.38 -9.57 -2.16
N PHE A 127 0.03 -8.92 -1.07
CA PHE A 127 0.34 -9.60 0.20
C PHE A 127 -0.79 -10.54 0.63
N GLY A 128 -2.03 -10.05 0.60
CA GLY A 128 -3.21 -10.82 0.99
C GLY A 128 -3.53 -12.02 0.08
N ASP A 129 -3.01 -12.08 -1.14
CA ASP A 129 -3.17 -13.25 -2.02
C ASP A 129 -2.51 -14.51 -1.46
N HIS A 130 -1.50 -14.33 -0.62
CA HIS A 130 -0.69 -15.40 -0.05
C HIS A 130 -1.23 -15.92 1.29
N VAL A 131 -2.25 -15.30 1.86
CA VAL A 131 -2.84 -15.72 3.14
C VAL A 131 -3.58 -17.05 2.98
N VAL A 132 -3.37 -17.95 3.94
CA VAL A 132 -4.00 -19.27 3.97
C VAL A 132 -4.95 -19.47 5.16
N SER A 133 -4.72 -18.76 6.28
CA SER A 133 -5.65 -18.77 7.42
C SER A 133 -5.58 -17.47 8.24
N HIS A 134 -6.66 -17.18 8.96
CA HIS A 134 -6.75 -16.11 9.96
C HIS A 134 -7.18 -16.68 11.31
N GLU A 135 -6.62 -16.17 12.40
CA GLU A 135 -7.10 -16.36 13.75
C GLU A 135 -7.83 -15.10 14.20
N ILE A 136 -9.10 -15.20 14.51
CA ILE A 136 -9.93 -14.05 14.87
C ILE A 136 -10.58 -14.22 16.25
N VAL A 137 -10.94 -13.07 16.84
CA VAL A 137 -11.93 -13.00 17.92
C VAL A 137 -13.22 -12.46 17.30
N GLU A 138 -14.31 -13.22 17.41
CA GLU A 138 -15.64 -12.87 16.89
C GLU A 138 -16.30 -11.78 17.73
N HIS A 139 -17.34 -11.11 17.22
CA HIS A 139 -18.06 -10.04 17.90
C HIS A 139 -18.54 -10.42 19.31
N ASN A 140 -18.90 -11.69 19.56
CA ASN A 140 -19.36 -12.25 20.82
C ASN A 140 -18.23 -12.74 21.76
N GLY A 141 -16.96 -12.54 21.35
CA GLY A 141 -15.78 -12.99 22.11
C GLY A 141 -15.33 -14.42 21.80
N GLY A 142 -15.96 -15.14 20.86
CA GLY A 142 -15.53 -16.48 20.43
C GLY A 142 -14.20 -16.44 19.69
N PHE A 143 -13.41 -17.52 19.81
CA PHE A 143 -12.15 -17.68 19.06
C PHE A 143 -12.36 -18.60 17.87
N LYS A 144 -11.85 -18.19 16.69
CA LYS A 144 -12.05 -18.96 15.46
C LYS A 144 -10.82 -18.90 14.57
N GLU A 145 -10.47 -20.04 13.97
CA GLU A 145 -9.58 -20.10 12.82
C GLU A 145 -10.40 -20.19 11.53
N ILE A 146 -10.04 -19.37 10.57
CA ILE A 146 -10.73 -19.20 9.30
C ILE A 146 -9.78 -19.55 8.16
N THR A 147 -10.20 -20.48 7.31
CA THR A 147 -9.52 -20.84 6.06
C THR A 147 -10.49 -20.72 4.88
N ARG A 148 -9.96 -20.83 3.65
CA ARG A 148 -10.79 -20.89 2.43
C ARG A 148 -11.80 -22.04 2.47
N ASP A 149 -11.41 -23.18 3.07
CA ASP A 149 -12.23 -24.39 3.10
C ASP A 149 -13.24 -24.37 4.25
N SER A 150 -12.84 -23.88 5.43
CA SER A 150 -13.70 -23.91 6.61
C SER A 150 -14.77 -22.81 6.63
N HIS A 151 -14.42 -21.60 6.15
CA HIS A 151 -15.29 -20.42 6.18
C HIS A 151 -15.08 -19.56 4.93
N PRO A 152 -15.41 -20.03 3.72
CA PRO A 152 -15.04 -19.39 2.46
C PRO A 152 -15.56 -17.95 2.32
N GLU A 153 -16.80 -17.68 2.75
CA GLU A 153 -17.39 -16.33 2.66
C GLU A 153 -16.73 -15.34 3.60
N LEU A 154 -16.44 -15.75 4.83
CA LEU A 154 -15.77 -14.87 5.80
C LEU A 154 -14.30 -14.65 5.42
N PHE A 155 -13.61 -15.70 4.94
CA PHE A 155 -12.26 -15.58 4.41
C PHE A 155 -12.20 -14.61 3.23
N TYR A 156 -13.15 -14.75 2.28
CA TYR A 156 -13.30 -13.84 1.15
C TYR A 156 -13.46 -12.38 1.61
N ALA A 157 -14.38 -12.13 2.53
CA ALA A 157 -14.73 -10.78 2.94
C ALA A 157 -13.65 -10.09 3.79
N ILE A 158 -12.90 -10.83 4.62
CA ILE A 158 -11.77 -10.29 5.39
C ILE A 158 -10.70 -9.71 4.46
N LEU A 159 -10.46 -10.35 3.34
CA LEU A 159 -9.43 -9.96 2.38
C LEU A 159 -10.01 -9.04 1.28
N GLY A 160 -10.20 -7.77 1.61
CA GLY A 160 -10.61 -6.72 0.69
C GLY A 160 -12.03 -6.21 0.82
N GLY A 161 -12.81 -6.70 1.81
CA GLY A 161 -14.21 -6.28 1.99
C GLY A 161 -14.37 -5.11 2.96
N SER A 162 -14.08 -5.34 4.24
CA SER A 162 -14.35 -4.34 5.29
C SER A 162 -13.32 -4.48 6.42
N PRO A 163 -12.19 -3.73 6.35
CA PRO A 163 -11.10 -3.86 7.31
C PRO A 163 -11.55 -3.57 8.75
N GLY A 164 -11.28 -4.51 9.68
CA GLY A 164 -11.60 -4.36 11.09
C GLY A 164 -13.07 -4.54 11.47
N ASN A 165 -13.94 -4.93 10.53
CA ASN A 165 -15.38 -4.99 10.73
C ASN A 165 -15.97 -6.42 10.67
N LEU A 166 -15.16 -7.45 10.49
CA LEU A 166 -15.58 -8.85 10.32
C LEU A 166 -15.04 -9.79 11.40
N GLY A 167 -14.61 -9.24 12.50
CA GLY A 167 -13.90 -9.90 13.60
C GLY A 167 -12.55 -9.23 13.83
N VAL A 168 -11.99 -9.43 14.99
CA VAL A 168 -10.66 -8.90 15.37
C VAL A 168 -9.61 -9.94 15.02
N ILE A 169 -8.85 -9.69 13.95
CA ILE A 169 -7.74 -10.56 13.55
C ILE A 169 -6.60 -10.38 14.57
N THR A 170 -6.06 -11.48 15.08
CA THR A 170 -4.90 -11.49 15.96
C THR A 170 -3.66 -12.02 15.28
N HIS A 171 -3.82 -13.09 14.49
CA HIS A 171 -2.76 -13.74 13.73
C HIS A 171 -3.30 -14.19 12.38
N PHE A 172 -2.38 -14.42 11.46
CA PHE A 172 -2.68 -15.09 10.18
C PHE A 172 -1.49 -15.94 9.74
N THR A 173 -1.74 -16.89 8.86
CA THR A 173 -0.70 -17.70 8.21
C THR A 173 -0.62 -17.33 6.75
N ILE A 174 0.60 -17.08 6.27
CA ILE A 174 0.87 -16.63 4.91
C ILE A 174 1.90 -17.55 4.23
N GLU A 175 1.65 -17.95 2.99
CA GLU A 175 2.64 -18.62 2.15
C GLU A 175 3.71 -17.61 1.74
N VAL A 176 4.99 -18.01 1.81
CA VAL A 176 6.14 -17.15 1.52
C VAL A 176 7.07 -17.78 0.50
N HIS A 177 7.81 -16.96 -0.21
CA HIS A 177 8.79 -17.36 -1.22
C HIS A 177 10.19 -17.45 -0.61
N ARG A 178 11.02 -18.34 -1.16
CA ARG A 178 12.42 -18.53 -0.74
C ARG A 178 13.36 -17.90 -1.74
N ASP A 179 14.40 -17.21 -1.27
CA ASP A 179 15.42 -16.59 -2.14
C ASP A 179 16.04 -17.57 -3.13
N GLN A 180 16.26 -18.80 -2.69
CA GLN A 180 16.88 -19.86 -3.51
C GLN A 180 16.06 -20.24 -4.77
N ASP A 181 14.78 -19.93 -4.79
CA ASP A 181 13.90 -20.25 -5.93
C ASP A 181 13.94 -19.15 -7.02
N TYR A 182 14.62 -18.02 -6.74
CA TYR A 182 14.67 -16.83 -7.60
C TYR A 182 16.10 -16.27 -7.73
N VAL A 183 17.08 -17.16 -7.87
CA VAL A 183 18.49 -16.79 -8.04
C VAL A 183 18.69 -16.00 -9.33
N GLY A 184 19.42 -14.90 -9.27
CA GLY A 184 19.61 -13.97 -10.39
C GLY A 184 18.63 -12.79 -10.40
N SER A 185 17.82 -12.62 -9.33
CA SER A 185 16.98 -11.43 -9.19
C SER A 185 17.82 -10.16 -9.16
N ARG A 186 17.32 -9.11 -9.82
CA ARG A 186 18.03 -7.84 -10.00
C ARG A 186 17.12 -6.67 -9.63
N GLY A 187 17.71 -5.61 -9.10
CA GLY A 187 17.00 -4.39 -8.79
C GLY A 187 17.84 -3.14 -8.98
N ILE A 188 17.19 -2.01 -9.11
CA ILE A 188 17.77 -0.68 -9.12
C ILE A 188 16.96 0.24 -8.21
N LYS A 189 17.67 1.02 -7.40
CA LYS A 189 17.15 2.18 -6.70
C LYS A 189 17.81 3.39 -7.32
N ALA A 190 17.05 4.19 -8.06
CA ALA A 190 17.56 5.32 -8.80
C ALA A 190 16.98 6.62 -8.26
N PHE A 191 17.84 7.64 -8.18
CA PHE A 191 17.46 9.00 -7.79
C PHE A 191 17.76 9.95 -8.90
N TYR A 192 16.90 10.95 -9.06
CA TYR A 192 17.03 12.00 -10.06
C TYR A 192 16.75 13.35 -9.39
N GLU A 193 17.49 14.38 -9.79
CA GLU A 193 17.04 15.73 -9.54
C GLU A 193 15.69 15.92 -10.27
N TYR A 194 14.72 16.50 -9.58
CA TYR A 194 13.40 16.69 -10.18
C TYR A 194 13.47 17.60 -11.41
N SER A 195 12.96 17.11 -12.51
CA SER A 195 12.56 17.91 -13.64
C SER A 195 11.31 17.31 -14.28
N PRO A 196 10.39 18.15 -14.83
CA PRO A 196 9.20 17.63 -15.52
C PRO A 196 9.56 16.69 -16.67
N LYS A 197 10.65 16.98 -17.41
CA LYS A 197 11.14 16.15 -18.51
C LYS A 197 11.59 14.77 -18.05
N THR A 198 12.37 14.69 -16.96
CA THR A 198 12.79 13.40 -16.38
C THR A 198 11.59 12.61 -15.87
N LEU A 199 10.66 13.28 -15.18
CA LEU A 199 9.43 12.64 -14.71
C LEU A 199 8.59 12.11 -15.87
N GLN A 200 8.35 12.90 -16.91
CA GLN A 200 7.62 12.49 -18.12
C GLN A 200 8.26 11.26 -18.77
N ARG A 201 9.59 11.23 -18.91
CA ARG A 201 10.32 10.07 -19.46
C ARG A 201 10.07 8.80 -18.65
N LEU A 202 10.20 8.87 -17.32
CA LEU A 202 9.99 7.73 -16.44
C LEU A 202 8.52 7.27 -16.44
N LEU A 203 7.58 8.20 -16.43
CA LEU A 203 6.15 7.92 -16.56
C LEU A 203 5.82 7.26 -17.92
N THR A 204 6.51 7.66 -18.99
CA THR A 204 6.34 7.03 -20.30
C THR A 204 6.82 5.59 -20.30
N LEU A 205 7.94 5.27 -19.65
CA LEU A 205 8.37 3.89 -19.46
C LEU A 205 7.33 3.05 -18.70
N LEU A 206 6.78 3.59 -17.62
CA LEU A 206 5.76 2.94 -16.83
C LEU A 206 4.44 2.74 -17.60
N ALA A 207 4.01 3.77 -18.33
CA ALA A 207 2.82 3.72 -19.17
C ALA A 207 2.96 2.71 -20.32
N THR A 208 4.14 2.60 -20.92
CA THR A 208 4.41 1.58 -21.95
C THR A 208 4.28 0.16 -21.39
N MET A 209 4.77 -0.09 -20.17
CA MET A 209 4.56 -1.37 -19.49
C MET A 209 3.08 -1.64 -19.22
N SER A 210 2.32 -0.60 -18.88
CA SER A 210 0.88 -0.69 -18.62
C SER A 210 0.07 -0.95 -19.87
N ASP A 211 0.39 -0.25 -20.98
CA ASP A 211 -0.36 -0.29 -22.22
C ASP A 211 -0.10 -1.55 -23.05
N ASP A 212 1.04 -2.24 -22.84
CA ASP A 212 1.34 -3.51 -23.49
C ASP A 212 0.71 -4.69 -22.72
N PRO A 213 -0.35 -5.32 -23.25
CA PRO A 213 -1.01 -6.45 -22.59
C PRO A 213 -0.11 -7.69 -22.51
N ASN A 214 0.99 -7.75 -23.25
CA ASN A 214 1.91 -8.89 -23.28
C ASN A 214 3.18 -8.63 -22.47
N PHE A 215 3.32 -7.47 -21.85
CA PHE A 215 4.50 -7.17 -21.04
C PHE A 215 4.74 -8.23 -19.98
N PRO A 216 5.94 -8.80 -19.86
CA PRO A 216 6.23 -9.88 -18.95
C PRO A 216 5.98 -9.49 -17.49
N ARG A 217 5.48 -10.43 -16.67
CA ARG A 217 5.15 -10.14 -15.26
C ARG A 217 6.34 -9.98 -14.33
N ASN A 218 7.50 -10.43 -14.74
CA ASN A 218 8.73 -10.45 -13.94
C ASN A 218 9.43 -9.08 -13.80
N TYR A 219 8.76 -8.00 -14.18
CA TYR A 219 9.20 -6.61 -14.01
C TYR A 219 8.25 -5.86 -13.07
N ASP A 220 8.78 -5.23 -12.05
CA ASP A 220 8.03 -4.33 -11.17
C ASP A 220 8.66 -2.94 -11.15
N PHE A 221 7.84 -1.89 -11.21
CA PHE A 221 8.27 -0.52 -11.36
C PHE A 221 7.43 0.43 -10.51
N CYS A 222 8.12 1.25 -9.72
CA CYS A 222 7.50 2.29 -8.90
C CYS A 222 8.28 3.59 -9.03
N ILE A 223 7.57 4.70 -9.25
CA ILE A 223 8.08 6.06 -9.27
C ILE A 223 7.50 6.80 -8.06
N SER A 224 8.35 7.50 -7.33
CA SER A 224 7.93 8.44 -6.30
C SER A 224 8.48 9.83 -6.61
N VAL A 225 7.67 10.86 -6.37
CA VAL A 225 8.10 12.26 -6.45
C VAL A 225 7.94 12.87 -5.08
N LEU A 226 8.97 13.51 -4.57
CA LEU A 226 8.99 14.07 -3.24
C LEU A 226 9.54 15.50 -3.26
N SER A 227 8.82 16.41 -2.61
CA SER A 227 9.35 17.75 -2.29
C SER A 227 10.25 17.65 -1.07
N GLU A 228 11.32 18.40 -1.05
CA GLU A 228 12.24 18.66 0.05
C GLU A 228 12.46 17.58 1.12
N PHE A 229 13.73 17.26 1.36
CA PHE A 229 14.18 16.36 2.43
C PHE A 229 15.30 17.00 3.24
N SER A 230 15.03 18.03 4.04
CA SER A 230 16.08 18.61 4.88
C SER A 230 16.46 17.75 6.08
N GLU A 231 15.51 17.05 6.69
CA GLU A 231 15.73 16.32 7.95
C GLU A 231 16.13 14.85 7.75
N TYR A 232 15.96 14.30 6.55
CA TYR A 232 16.09 12.86 6.29
C TYR A 232 17.30 12.48 5.43
N LEU A 233 18.09 13.44 5.01
CA LEU A 233 19.25 13.19 4.18
C LEU A 233 20.20 12.12 4.75
N PRO A 234 20.57 12.11 6.04
CA PRO A 234 21.48 11.10 6.59
C PRO A 234 20.92 9.68 6.56
N THR A 235 19.61 9.51 6.54
CA THR A 235 18.95 8.20 6.52
C THR A 235 18.75 7.65 5.10
N ILE A 236 18.57 8.55 4.13
CA ILE A 236 18.54 8.19 2.71
C ILE A 236 19.98 8.03 2.21
N PHE A 237 20.88 8.86 2.68
CA PHE A 237 22.29 8.94 2.33
C PHE A 237 23.14 8.81 3.61
N PRO A 238 23.45 7.62 4.08
CA PRO A 238 24.18 7.42 5.32
C PRO A 238 25.61 8.01 5.36
N ASN A 239 26.05 8.65 4.29
CA ASN A 239 27.34 9.34 4.15
C ASN A 239 27.19 10.77 3.63
N VAL A 240 26.09 11.45 3.96
CA VAL A 240 25.83 12.85 3.57
C VAL A 240 26.93 13.81 4.02
N ASP A 241 27.51 13.58 5.18
CA ASP A 241 28.66 14.29 5.71
C ASP A 241 29.93 14.21 4.82
N LYS A 242 29.89 13.33 3.79
CA LYS A 242 30.98 13.14 2.81
C LYS A 242 30.58 13.53 1.38
N ILE A 243 29.39 14.10 1.18
CA ILE A 243 28.99 14.64 -0.11
C ILE A 243 29.72 15.98 -0.31
N GLU A 244 30.58 16.03 -1.29
CA GLU A 244 31.34 17.23 -1.62
C GLU A 244 30.40 18.32 -2.17
N GLU A 245 30.36 19.49 -1.53
CA GLU A 245 29.55 20.66 -1.92
C GLU A 245 29.78 21.05 -3.39
N GLU A 246 31.03 20.93 -3.89
CA GLU A 246 31.39 21.21 -5.28
C GLU A 246 30.66 20.29 -6.28
N ARG A 247 30.30 19.07 -5.87
CA ARG A 247 29.66 18.09 -6.74
C ARG A 247 28.13 18.21 -6.74
N PHE A 248 27.56 18.71 -5.65
CA PHE A 248 26.12 18.86 -5.47
C PHE A 248 25.76 20.22 -4.85
N PRO A 249 26.07 21.35 -5.50
CA PRO A 249 25.93 22.68 -4.92
C PRO A 249 24.48 23.06 -4.53
N LYS A 250 23.49 22.36 -5.08
CA LYS A 250 22.06 22.55 -4.74
C LYS A 250 21.59 21.76 -3.52
N VAL A 251 22.40 20.83 -3.02
CA VAL A 251 22.08 19.98 -1.86
C VAL A 251 22.41 20.70 -0.55
N PHE A 252 23.25 21.71 -0.58
CA PHE A 252 23.67 22.49 0.59
C PHE A 252 22.91 23.81 0.61
N GLY A 253 21.95 23.93 1.54
CA GLY A 253 21.20 25.16 1.76
C GLY A 253 22.01 26.26 2.44
N LYS A 254 21.43 27.45 2.58
CA LYS A 254 22.07 28.68 3.11
C LYS A 254 22.67 28.60 4.53
N ASN A 255 22.49 27.52 5.27
CA ASN A 255 22.87 27.39 6.67
C ASN A 255 23.72 26.13 6.96
N ASP A 256 24.50 25.63 6.02
CA ASP A 256 25.31 24.41 6.14
C ASP A 256 24.53 23.13 6.55
N VAL A 257 23.20 23.19 6.47
CA VAL A 257 22.34 22.02 6.65
C VAL A 257 22.11 21.39 5.27
N PRO A 258 22.46 20.10 5.10
CA PRO A 258 22.22 19.42 3.85
C PRO A 258 20.73 19.48 3.51
N PHE A 259 20.42 20.07 2.38
CA PHE A 259 19.05 20.23 1.88
C PHE A 259 18.93 19.51 0.54
N TRP A 260 18.13 18.44 0.50
CA TRP A 260 17.90 17.76 -0.76
C TRP A 260 16.77 18.47 -1.51
N PRO A 261 17.01 18.95 -2.73
CA PRO A 261 15.95 19.52 -3.55
C PRO A 261 14.92 18.44 -3.92
N ARG A 262 13.80 18.87 -4.47
CA ARG A 262 12.79 17.97 -5.03
C ARG A 262 13.43 16.87 -5.85
N CYS A 263 13.01 15.65 -5.64
CA CYS A 263 13.62 14.49 -6.29
C CYS A 263 12.57 13.51 -6.83
N ILE A 264 13.00 12.73 -7.79
CA ILE A 264 12.29 11.56 -8.25
C ILE A 264 13.06 10.35 -7.74
N ILE A 265 12.36 9.40 -7.15
CA ILE A 265 12.92 8.13 -6.68
C ILE A 265 12.26 7.01 -7.45
N VAL A 266 13.08 6.14 -8.02
CA VAL A 266 12.62 4.95 -8.73
C VAL A 266 13.08 3.71 -8.01
N PHE A 267 12.15 2.78 -7.85
CA PHE A 267 12.44 1.39 -7.50
C PHE A 267 11.99 0.51 -8.64
N ALA A 268 12.89 -0.28 -9.17
CA ALA A 268 12.61 -1.19 -10.25
C ALA A 268 13.31 -2.51 -10.02
N GLN A 269 12.66 -3.62 -10.43
CA GLN A 269 13.25 -4.93 -10.31
C GLN A 269 12.82 -5.85 -11.45
N TRP A 270 13.64 -6.84 -11.64
CA TRP A 270 13.37 -7.99 -12.47
C TRP A 270 13.67 -9.26 -11.68
N VAL A 271 12.80 -10.26 -11.82
CA VAL A 271 12.92 -11.54 -11.15
C VAL A 271 12.79 -12.68 -12.15
N PRO A 272 13.70 -13.68 -12.18
CA PRO A 272 13.53 -14.86 -13.02
C PRO A 272 12.39 -15.71 -12.46
N ILE A 273 11.33 -15.91 -13.25
CA ILE A 273 10.13 -16.67 -12.85
C ILE A 273 10.07 -17.99 -13.55
N THR A 274 10.62 -18.07 -14.78
CA THR A 274 10.66 -19.28 -15.59
C THR A 274 12.09 -19.71 -15.88
N PRO A 275 12.35 -21.01 -16.16
CA PRO A 275 13.69 -21.48 -16.50
C PRO A 275 14.26 -20.86 -17.79
N SER A 276 13.43 -20.24 -18.62
CA SER A 276 13.85 -19.57 -19.87
C SER A 276 14.31 -18.14 -19.65
N ASP A 277 14.01 -17.53 -18.51
CA ASP A 277 14.36 -16.14 -18.22
C ASP A 277 15.87 -15.99 -18.07
N LYS A 278 16.42 -14.96 -18.72
CA LYS A 278 17.86 -14.67 -18.71
C LYS A 278 18.09 -13.27 -18.15
N LEU A 279 19.18 -13.09 -17.42
CA LEU A 279 19.60 -11.79 -16.88
C LEU A 279 19.60 -10.69 -17.96
N SER A 280 20.09 -11.01 -19.18
CA SER A 280 20.14 -10.08 -20.30
C SER A 280 18.78 -9.54 -20.75
N ASP A 281 17.69 -10.21 -20.43
CA ASP A 281 16.34 -9.79 -20.83
C ASP A 281 15.95 -8.44 -20.19
N SER A 282 16.54 -8.13 -19.04
CA SER A 282 16.29 -6.90 -18.29
C SER A 282 17.27 -5.76 -18.57
N ASP A 283 18.36 -5.99 -19.31
CA ASP A 283 19.47 -5.03 -19.46
C ASP A 283 19.03 -3.70 -20.10
N SER A 284 18.28 -3.75 -21.20
CA SER A 284 17.81 -2.55 -21.90
C SER A 284 16.81 -1.73 -21.05
N TRP A 285 15.97 -2.43 -20.30
CA TRP A 285 14.98 -1.78 -19.43
C TRP A 285 15.66 -1.07 -18.26
N PHE A 286 16.61 -1.71 -17.61
CA PHE A 286 17.40 -1.08 -16.55
C PHE A 286 18.26 0.06 -17.07
N ALA A 287 18.82 -0.05 -18.27
CA ALA A 287 19.59 1.03 -18.90
C ALA A 287 18.72 2.28 -19.12
N ALA A 288 17.47 2.09 -19.60
CA ALA A 288 16.53 3.20 -19.79
C ALA A 288 16.12 3.86 -18.47
N ILE A 289 16.03 3.08 -17.37
CA ILE A 289 15.77 3.63 -16.03
C ILE A 289 17.00 4.40 -15.52
N ALA A 290 18.21 3.84 -15.68
CA ALA A 290 19.43 4.43 -15.16
C ALA A 290 19.87 5.72 -15.89
N GLU A 291 19.28 6.03 -17.05
CA GLU A 291 19.58 7.24 -17.82
C GLU A 291 19.32 8.49 -16.96
N ASP A 292 20.30 9.39 -16.89
CA ASP A 292 20.29 10.63 -16.09
C ASP A 292 20.10 10.43 -14.56
N ALA A 293 20.18 9.21 -14.07
CA ALA A 293 20.08 8.98 -12.64
C ALA A 293 21.33 9.51 -11.92
N ILE A 294 21.08 10.28 -10.87
CA ILE A 294 22.12 10.59 -9.88
C ILE A 294 22.22 9.36 -9.00
N GLY A 295 23.36 8.66 -9.05
CA GLY A 295 23.52 7.45 -8.28
C GLY A 295 23.55 7.73 -6.80
N ILE A 296 22.76 6.99 -6.06
CA ILE A 296 23.00 6.74 -4.65
C ILE A 296 23.55 5.33 -4.58
N PRO A 297 24.60 5.08 -3.78
CA PRO A 297 24.99 3.73 -3.51
C PRO A 297 23.83 3.07 -2.74
N PRO A 298 22.99 2.25 -3.37
CA PRO A 298 21.95 1.58 -2.63
C PRO A 298 22.53 0.60 -1.63
N PHE A 299 23.80 0.17 -1.84
CA PHE A 299 24.33 -1.00 -1.21
C PHE A 299 25.84 -0.88 -0.90
N ARG A 300 26.27 0.20 -0.25
CA ARG A 300 27.65 0.33 0.24
C ARG A 300 28.74 0.38 -0.84
N GLY A 301 28.97 1.52 -1.43
CA GLY A 301 30.09 1.77 -2.34
C GLY A 301 30.38 3.26 -2.51
N LYS A 302 31.58 3.59 -2.96
CA LYS A 302 32.00 4.97 -3.22
C LYS A 302 31.48 5.54 -4.55
N ASP A 303 30.78 4.74 -5.33
CA ASP A 303 30.27 5.13 -6.63
C ASP A 303 28.82 5.58 -6.56
N PHE A 304 28.58 6.83 -6.85
CA PHE A 304 27.25 7.44 -6.94
C PHE A 304 26.53 7.18 -8.27
N SER A 305 26.85 6.13 -9.00
CA SER A 305 26.09 5.74 -10.20
C SER A 305 24.93 4.81 -9.83
N ALA A 306 23.76 5.03 -10.42
CA ALA A 306 22.67 4.09 -10.30
C ALA A 306 23.12 2.73 -10.89
N LYS A 307 23.33 1.75 -10.03
CA LYS A 307 23.78 0.42 -10.46
C LYS A 307 22.66 -0.58 -10.27
N VAL A 308 22.42 -1.35 -11.33
CA VAL A 308 21.65 -2.57 -11.22
C VAL A 308 22.43 -3.55 -10.36
N THR A 309 21.80 -4.05 -9.31
CA THR A 309 22.42 -4.96 -8.37
C THR A 309 21.70 -6.31 -8.40
N GLU A 310 22.46 -7.39 -8.52
CA GLU A 310 21.96 -8.74 -8.33
C GLU A 310 21.99 -9.07 -6.83
N LEU A 311 20.80 -9.32 -6.25
CA LEU A 311 20.62 -9.63 -4.83
C LEU A 311 19.51 -10.64 -4.64
N PRO A 312 19.54 -11.40 -3.52
CA PRO A 312 18.38 -12.18 -3.10
C PRO A 312 17.13 -11.32 -2.97
N MET A 313 15.98 -11.88 -3.32
CA MET A 313 14.71 -11.15 -3.31
C MET A 313 14.35 -10.59 -1.94
N SER A 314 14.68 -11.30 -0.86
CA SER A 314 14.48 -10.79 0.51
C SER A 314 15.24 -9.49 0.77
N LYS A 315 16.42 -9.32 0.18
CA LYS A 315 17.22 -8.09 0.28
C LYS A 315 16.67 -6.99 -0.62
N LEU A 316 16.30 -7.32 -1.86
CA LEU A 316 15.64 -6.36 -2.75
C LEU A 316 14.33 -5.85 -2.15
N ALA A 317 13.47 -6.72 -1.62
CA ALA A 317 12.23 -6.34 -0.97
C ALA A 317 12.45 -5.44 0.27
N TYR A 318 13.45 -5.74 1.08
CA TYR A 318 13.81 -4.93 2.24
C TYR A 318 14.28 -3.52 1.85
N GLU A 319 15.11 -3.40 0.80
CA GLU A 319 15.63 -2.12 0.33
C GLU A 319 14.55 -1.16 -0.17
N TRP A 320 13.35 -1.67 -0.48
CA TRP A 320 12.22 -0.84 -0.90
C TRP A 320 11.36 -0.34 0.24
N ILE A 321 11.57 -0.83 1.44
CA ILE A 321 10.88 -0.29 2.59
C ILE A 321 11.41 1.12 2.84
N PHE A 322 10.53 2.09 2.72
CA PHE A 322 10.82 3.45 3.14
C PHE A 322 11.00 3.47 4.65
N GLN A 323 12.24 3.54 5.08
CA GLN A 323 12.59 3.68 6.50
C GLN A 323 12.32 5.08 7.01
N ASN A 324 12.08 6.03 6.11
CA ASN A 324 11.75 7.40 6.40
C ASN A 324 10.28 7.69 6.20
N ILE A 325 9.79 8.70 6.89
CA ILE A 325 8.44 9.19 6.74
C ILE A 325 8.35 9.87 5.37
N ARG A 326 7.40 9.44 4.53
CA ARG A 326 7.06 10.09 3.26
C ARG A 326 6.05 11.22 3.43
N GLU A 327 5.71 11.52 4.66
CA GLU A 327 4.71 12.50 5.05
C GLU A 327 5.44 13.67 5.67
N PHE A 328 5.01 14.86 5.33
CA PHE A 328 5.39 16.08 6.02
C PHE A 328 4.50 16.22 7.26
N GLU A 329 4.98 16.85 8.30
CA GLU A 329 4.16 17.22 9.48
C GLU A 329 3.25 18.40 9.15
N LEU A 330 2.50 18.30 8.05
CA LEU A 330 1.60 19.28 7.50
C LEU A 330 0.25 18.63 7.16
N PRO A 331 -0.84 19.38 7.15
CA PRO A 331 -2.08 18.89 6.57
C PRO A 331 -1.93 18.67 5.06
N TYR A 332 -2.80 17.83 4.49
CA TYR A 332 -2.71 17.45 3.08
C TYR A 332 -4.08 17.16 2.46
N VAL A 333 -4.13 17.28 1.14
CA VAL A 333 -5.21 16.77 0.28
C VAL A 333 -4.67 15.55 -0.46
N LYS A 334 -5.47 14.49 -0.54
CA LYS A 334 -5.02 13.19 -1.07
C LYS A 334 -5.97 12.66 -2.13
N SER A 335 -5.38 12.01 -3.14
CA SER A 335 -6.12 11.12 -4.04
C SER A 335 -5.35 9.81 -4.29
N THR A 336 -6.09 8.72 -4.51
CA THR A 336 -5.51 7.42 -4.91
C THR A 336 -6.46 6.73 -5.86
N HIS A 337 -6.04 6.56 -7.11
CA HIS A 337 -6.84 5.94 -8.15
C HIS A 337 -6.11 4.77 -8.80
N LEU A 338 -6.91 3.79 -9.28
CA LEU A 338 -6.45 2.74 -10.18
C LEU A 338 -6.93 3.06 -11.61
N THR A 339 -6.02 3.01 -12.58
CA THR A 339 -6.40 3.17 -13.98
C THR A 339 -7.03 1.91 -14.56
N ASN A 340 -7.99 2.10 -15.46
CA ASN A 340 -8.49 1.07 -16.38
C ASN A 340 -8.16 1.44 -17.85
N SER A 341 -7.33 2.45 -18.06
CA SER A 341 -6.87 2.81 -19.40
C SER A 341 -5.79 1.86 -19.89
N THR A 342 -5.83 1.54 -21.18
CA THR A 342 -4.81 0.79 -21.94
C THR A 342 -4.15 1.66 -23.00
N THR A 343 -4.29 2.98 -22.88
CA THR A 343 -3.83 3.98 -23.85
C THR A 343 -3.19 5.18 -23.18
N LEU A 344 -2.53 4.97 -22.03
CA LEU A 344 -1.94 6.04 -21.22
C LEU A 344 -0.93 6.89 -22.00
N VAL A 345 -0.10 6.24 -22.84
CA VAL A 345 0.87 6.93 -23.69
C VAL A 345 0.14 7.74 -24.77
N LYS A 346 -0.86 7.16 -25.42
CA LYS A 346 -1.64 7.81 -26.48
C LYS A 346 -2.48 8.97 -25.95
N ASP A 347 -3.03 8.81 -24.74
CA ASP A 347 -3.86 9.81 -24.06
C ASP A 347 -2.99 10.92 -23.41
N ASN A 348 -1.66 10.87 -23.62
CA ASN A 348 -0.68 11.84 -23.11
C ASN A 348 -0.63 11.98 -21.59
N TRP A 349 -1.03 10.93 -20.86
CA TRP A 349 -1.00 10.94 -19.39
C TRP A 349 0.39 11.23 -18.78
N PRO A 350 1.52 10.70 -19.32
CA PRO A 350 2.84 10.98 -18.75
C PRO A 350 3.20 12.47 -18.75
N GLU A 351 2.91 13.18 -19.86
CA GLU A 351 3.14 14.63 -19.95
C GLU A 351 2.18 15.40 -19.05
N TRP A 352 0.89 15.04 -19.10
CA TRP A 352 -0.13 15.65 -18.26
C TRP A 352 0.24 15.55 -16.78
N LEU A 353 0.59 14.37 -16.26
CA LEU A 353 0.90 14.20 -14.83
C LEU A 353 2.18 14.95 -14.45
N ALA A 354 3.22 14.92 -15.31
CA ALA A 354 4.45 15.65 -15.07
C ALA A 354 4.18 17.17 -14.96
N GLN A 355 3.34 17.73 -15.84
CA GLN A 355 2.93 19.13 -15.79
C GLN A 355 2.09 19.43 -14.55
N ARG A 356 1.13 18.54 -14.18
CA ARG A 356 0.31 18.76 -12.98
C ARG A 356 1.15 18.79 -11.70
N ILE A 357 2.16 17.93 -11.58
CA ILE A 357 3.08 17.95 -10.45
C ILE A 357 3.91 19.24 -10.46
N ASP A 358 4.41 19.65 -11.62
CA ASP A 358 5.19 20.89 -11.75
C ASP A 358 4.36 22.13 -11.39
N ASP A 359 3.12 22.21 -11.84
CA ASP A 359 2.17 23.30 -11.48
C ASP A 359 1.99 23.47 -9.97
N LEU A 360 2.06 22.36 -9.20
CA LEU A 360 1.92 22.43 -7.75
C LEU A 360 3.22 22.93 -7.08
N VAL A 361 4.38 22.44 -7.55
CA VAL A 361 5.63 22.57 -6.78
C VAL A 361 6.58 23.65 -7.31
N ALA A 362 6.41 24.10 -8.57
CA ALA A 362 7.30 25.10 -9.15
C ALA A 362 7.21 26.48 -8.49
N PRO A 363 6.02 26.96 -8.04
CA PRO A 363 5.89 28.26 -7.39
C PRO A 363 6.59 28.38 -6.03
N ASP A 364 6.87 27.27 -5.34
CA ASP A 364 7.51 27.22 -4.01
C ASP A 364 6.82 28.11 -2.96
N ASP A 365 5.50 28.01 -2.90
CA ASP A 365 4.61 28.88 -2.12
C ASP A 365 3.85 28.14 -1.02
N GLY A 366 4.53 27.18 -0.36
CA GLY A 366 3.99 26.44 0.78
C GLY A 366 3.31 25.12 0.41
N CYS A 367 3.18 24.78 -0.89
CA CYS A 367 2.74 23.44 -1.30
C CYS A 367 3.91 22.49 -1.47
N LYS A 368 3.73 21.25 -0.98
CA LYS A 368 4.69 20.16 -1.11
C LYS A 368 3.99 18.91 -1.64
N ILE A 369 4.72 18.02 -2.31
CA ILE A 369 4.16 16.79 -2.86
C ILE A 369 4.83 15.54 -2.30
N SER A 370 4.01 14.50 -2.08
CA SER A 370 4.43 13.12 -2.02
C SER A 370 3.57 12.32 -3.01
N ALA A 371 4.15 11.98 -4.15
CA ALA A 371 3.47 11.16 -5.15
C ALA A 371 4.06 9.76 -5.22
N GLN A 372 3.20 8.78 -5.51
CA GLN A 372 3.61 7.40 -5.73
C GLN A 372 2.84 6.80 -6.89
N ILE A 373 3.54 6.35 -7.90
CA ILE A 373 3.00 5.78 -9.12
C ILE A 373 3.57 4.36 -9.28
N GLN A 374 2.69 3.35 -9.28
CA GLN A 374 3.07 1.94 -9.32
C GLN A 374 2.34 1.20 -10.42
N CYS A 375 3.05 0.39 -11.20
CA CYS A 375 2.45 -0.51 -12.18
C CYS A 375 2.20 -1.88 -11.51
N PHE A 376 0.94 -2.30 -11.39
CA PHE A 376 0.55 -3.60 -10.83
C PHE A 376 0.00 -4.55 -11.87
N GLY A 377 -0.75 -4.02 -12.83
CA GLY A 377 -1.58 -4.79 -13.73
C GLY A 377 -0.85 -5.24 -14.99
N GLY A 378 -1.65 -5.54 -15.98
CA GLY A 378 -1.29 -6.18 -17.23
C GLY A 378 -1.76 -7.62 -17.27
N LYS A 379 -2.16 -8.11 -18.45
CA LYS A 379 -2.80 -9.42 -18.65
C LYS A 379 -2.07 -10.59 -17.99
N ASN A 380 -0.73 -10.54 -17.97
CA ASN A 380 0.11 -11.61 -17.43
C ASN A 380 0.50 -11.39 -15.96
N SER A 381 0.18 -10.22 -15.36
CA SER A 381 0.57 -9.95 -13.99
C SER A 381 -0.14 -10.86 -12.98
N LYS A 382 0.51 -11.11 -11.84
CA LYS A 382 -0.13 -11.84 -10.73
C LYS A 382 -1.25 -11.03 -10.09
N PHE A 383 -1.15 -9.71 -10.08
CA PHE A 383 -2.24 -8.86 -9.64
C PHE A 383 -3.52 -9.17 -10.42
N THR A 384 -3.45 -9.20 -11.75
CA THR A 384 -4.61 -9.48 -12.61
C THR A 384 -5.03 -10.94 -12.56
N THR A 385 -4.10 -11.89 -12.70
CA THR A 385 -4.43 -13.32 -12.73
C THR A 385 -4.98 -13.87 -11.41
N ASN A 386 -4.76 -13.15 -10.30
CA ASN A 386 -5.33 -13.46 -8.99
C ASN A 386 -6.67 -12.75 -8.72
N ALA A 387 -7.28 -12.08 -9.69
CA ALA A 387 -8.53 -11.31 -9.49
C ALA A 387 -9.66 -12.14 -8.85
N ASN A 388 -9.78 -13.42 -9.22
CA ASN A 388 -10.82 -14.31 -8.76
C ASN A 388 -10.30 -15.43 -7.83
N ASN A 389 -9.28 -15.16 -7.04
CA ASN A 389 -8.62 -16.14 -6.18
C ASN A 389 -9.33 -16.38 -4.83
N GLY A 390 -10.58 -15.96 -4.67
CA GLY A 390 -11.35 -16.08 -3.43
C GLY A 390 -11.06 -14.99 -2.41
N THR A 391 -10.67 -13.80 -2.86
CA THR A 391 -10.56 -12.56 -2.09
C THR A 391 -11.50 -11.49 -2.64
N ALA A 392 -11.88 -10.52 -1.81
CA ALA A 392 -12.74 -9.41 -2.20
C ALA A 392 -11.97 -8.18 -2.73
N TYR A 393 -10.66 -8.26 -2.91
CA TYR A 393 -9.90 -7.15 -3.48
C TYR A 393 -10.42 -6.76 -4.84
N SER A 394 -10.64 -5.48 -5.04
CA SER A 394 -11.35 -4.93 -6.19
C SER A 394 -10.43 -4.42 -7.28
N TRP A 395 -11.01 -4.18 -8.49
CA TRP A 395 -10.39 -3.50 -9.61
C TRP A 395 -9.13 -4.20 -10.15
N ARG A 396 -9.09 -5.53 -10.15
CA ARG A 396 -7.88 -6.29 -10.51
C ARG A 396 -7.82 -6.72 -11.96
N GLU A 397 -8.96 -6.99 -12.58
CA GLU A 397 -9.01 -7.65 -13.89
C GLU A 397 -8.41 -6.79 -15.01
N ASP A 398 -8.66 -5.49 -14.96
CA ASP A 398 -8.29 -4.54 -16.01
C ASP A 398 -7.54 -3.29 -15.51
N SER A 399 -7.28 -3.17 -14.20
CA SER A 399 -6.46 -2.07 -13.66
C SER A 399 -4.99 -2.38 -13.82
N THR A 400 -4.19 -1.37 -14.17
CA THR A 400 -2.76 -1.51 -14.46
C THR A 400 -1.86 -0.66 -13.58
N VAL A 401 -2.21 0.61 -13.34
CA VAL A 401 -1.42 1.56 -12.58
C VAL A 401 -2.21 2.06 -11.38
N CYS A 402 -1.54 2.17 -10.23
CA CYS A 402 -2.02 2.89 -9.06
C CYS A 402 -1.27 4.22 -8.96
N CYS A 403 -2.00 5.34 -8.93
CA CYS A 403 -1.45 6.67 -8.76
C CYS A 403 -1.98 7.28 -7.47
N THR A 404 -1.06 7.61 -6.56
CA THR A 404 -1.33 8.30 -5.29
C THR A 404 -0.69 9.65 -5.34
N LEU A 405 -1.45 10.69 -5.05
CA LEU A 405 -1.02 12.08 -5.02
C LEU A 405 -1.41 12.71 -3.69
N ASP A 406 -0.43 13.11 -2.91
CA ASP A 406 -0.60 13.77 -1.62
C ASP A 406 -0.03 15.19 -1.71
N ALA A 407 -0.89 16.21 -1.75
CA ALA A 407 -0.51 17.62 -1.73
C ALA A 407 -0.56 18.12 -0.29
N PHE A 408 0.59 18.36 0.31
CA PHE A 408 0.74 18.94 1.63
C PHE A 408 0.79 20.46 1.50
N TYR A 409 0.29 21.18 2.51
CA TYR A 409 0.21 22.64 2.47
C TYR A 409 0.53 23.28 3.82
N ASP A 410 1.18 24.44 3.74
CA ASP A 410 1.50 25.29 4.89
C ASP A 410 0.79 26.66 4.74
N GLY A 411 -0.23 26.90 5.57
CA GLY A 411 -1.05 28.09 5.54
C GLY A 411 -2.30 28.02 4.65
N GLU A 412 -3.14 29.05 4.75
CA GLU A 412 -4.47 29.07 4.12
C GLU A 412 -4.39 29.20 2.59
N ASP A 413 -3.53 30.07 2.07
CA ASP A 413 -3.36 30.26 0.61
C ASP A 413 -2.86 28.99 -0.05
N ALA A 414 -1.93 28.28 0.59
CA ALA A 414 -1.43 26.98 0.11
C ALA A 414 -2.53 25.90 0.21
N HIS A 415 -3.40 25.95 1.22
CA HIS A 415 -4.57 25.06 1.34
C HIS A 415 -5.54 25.24 0.16
N GLU A 416 -5.91 26.48 -0.15
CA GLU A 416 -6.80 26.77 -1.27
C GLU A 416 -6.20 26.24 -2.58
N ARG A 417 -4.92 26.51 -2.81
CA ARG A 417 -4.21 26.02 -4.00
C ARG A 417 -4.09 24.51 -4.09
N ALA A 418 -3.81 23.84 -2.98
CA ALA A 418 -3.76 22.36 -2.94
C ALA A 418 -5.13 21.75 -3.30
N ASN A 419 -6.24 22.35 -2.80
CA ASN A 419 -7.60 21.93 -3.13
C ASN A 419 -7.93 22.19 -4.62
N GLU A 420 -7.62 23.36 -5.16
CA GLU A 420 -7.84 23.67 -6.57
C GLU A 420 -7.05 22.71 -7.47
N TRP A 421 -5.80 22.44 -7.13
CA TRP A 421 -4.96 21.50 -7.84
C TRP A 421 -5.55 20.08 -7.80
N HIS A 422 -5.99 19.62 -6.63
CA HIS A 422 -6.64 18.32 -6.46
C HIS A 422 -7.93 18.24 -7.30
N ASN A 423 -8.84 19.22 -7.17
CA ASN A 423 -10.11 19.23 -7.90
C ASN A 423 -9.90 19.21 -9.41
N ARG A 424 -8.88 19.91 -9.90
CA ARG A 424 -8.55 19.91 -11.32
C ARG A 424 -7.99 18.54 -11.75
N ASN A 425 -7.17 17.86 -10.92
CA ASN A 425 -6.70 16.52 -11.21
C ASN A 425 -7.86 15.51 -11.30
N GLU A 426 -8.86 15.63 -10.39
CA GLU A 426 -10.05 14.79 -10.45
C GLU A 426 -10.84 15.06 -11.75
N ALA A 427 -11.08 16.31 -12.09
CA ALA A 427 -11.88 16.70 -13.27
C ALA A 427 -11.23 16.30 -14.61
N GLU A 428 -9.90 16.42 -14.72
CA GLU A 428 -9.16 16.12 -15.94
C GLU A 428 -8.69 14.65 -16.00
N GLY A 429 -8.36 14.08 -14.84
CA GLY A 429 -7.75 12.74 -14.74
C GLY A 429 -8.74 11.60 -14.69
N VAL A 430 -9.95 11.82 -14.16
CA VAL A 430 -10.91 10.78 -13.79
C VAL A 430 -12.26 10.98 -14.47
N GLY A 431 -12.90 9.88 -14.87
CA GLY A 431 -14.20 9.91 -15.55
C GLY A 431 -14.11 9.56 -17.03
N PRO A 432 -15.23 9.56 -17.78
CA PRO A 432 -15.28 9.06 -19.15
C PRO A 432 -14.26 9.68 -20.11
N ASN A 433 -13.89 10.93 -19.88
CA ASN A 433 -12.90 11.67 -20.65
C ASN A 433 -11.55 11.81 -19.92
N GLY A 434 -11.41 11.20 -18.74
CA GLY A 434 -10.21 11.30 -17.94
C GLY A 434 -8.97 10.77 -18.64
N VAL A 435 -7.84 11.45 -18.48
CA VAL A 435 -6.57 11.03 -19.11
C VAL A 435 -5.92 9.84 -18.41
N PHE A 436 -6.30 9.58 -17.13
CA PHE A 436 -5.76 8.47 -16.34
C PHE A 436 -6.76 7.33 -16.14
N CYS A 437 -7.98 7.64 -15.74
CA CYS A 437 -8.95 6.66 -15.32
C CYS A 437 -10.32 6.97 -15.96
N LYS A 438 -10.88 6.03 -16.73
CA LYS A 438 -12.17 6.23 -17.42
C LYS A 438 -13.37 6.08 -16.48
N GLN A 439 -13.14 5.58 -15.26
CA GLN A 439 -14.11 5.40 -14.19
C GLN A 439 -13.38 5.64 -12.85
N ASP A 440 -13.97 6.38 -11.91
CA ASP A 440 -13.37 6.55 -10.57
C ASP A 440 -13.24 5.17 -9.88
N ARG A 441 -11.99 4.75 -9.66
CA ARG A 441 -11.63 3.48 -9.04
C ARG A 441 -10.70 3.72 -7.87
N ARG A 442 -11.19 3.45 -6.67
CA ARG A 442 -10.45 3.67 -5.43
C ARG A 442 -10.05 2.38 -4.75
N VAL A 443 -9.01 2.43 -3.95
CA VAL A 443 -8.52 1.31 -3.15
C VAL A 443 -8.76 1.57 -1.67
N LEU A 444 -9.09 0.52 -0.92
CA LEU A 444 -9.44 0.66 0.51
C LEU A 444 -8.29 1.26 1.34
N TRP A 445 -7.05 0.90 1.08
CA TRP A 445 -5.91 1.43 1.83
C TRP A 445 -5.66 2.92 1.59
N GLY A 446 -5.95 3.39 0.38
CA GLY A 446 -5.79 4.78 -0.05
C GLY A 446 -7.08 5.59 -0.01
N SER A 447 -8.09 5.15 0.73
CA SER A 447 -9.40 5.80 0.81
C SER A 447 -9.31 7.25 1.21
N PHE A 448 -10.03 8.13 0.53
CA PHE A 448 -10.04 9.57 0.74
C PHE A 448 -11.45 10.16 0.51
N GLY A 449 -11.66 11.38 0.98
CA GLY A 449 -12.90 12.12 0.76
C GLY A 449 -14.06 11.60 1.60
N GLU A 450 -15.17 11.20 0.97
CA GLU A 450 -16.39 10.75 1.65
C GLU A 450 -16.16 9.51 2.52
N PHE A 451 -16.62 9.56 3.76
CA PHE A 451 -16.43 8.46 4.74
C PHE A 451 -17.60 7.47 4.78
N ASP A 452 -18.74 7.76 4.13
CA ASP A 452 -19.86 6.83 4.05
C ASP A 452 -19.64 5.84 2.89
N LEU A 453 -19.06 4.68 3.21
CA LEU A 453 -18.75 3.67 2.20
C LEU A 453 -19.98 3.19 1.42
N ASP A 454 -21.17 3.17 2.04
CA ASP A 454 -22.38 2.75 1.35
C ASP A 454 -22.82 3.76 0.27
N SER A 455 -22.62 5.04 0.51
CA SER A 455 -22.94 6.08 -0.47
C SER A 455 -21.99 6.08 -1.67
N VAL A 456 -20.78 5.57 -1.50
CA VAL A 456 -19.71 5.54 -2.52
C VAL A 456 -19.18 4.13 -2.80
N TRP A 457 -19.97 3.09 -2.52
CA TRP A 457 -19.54 1.70 -2.66
C TRP A 457 -19.01 1.37 -4.07
N ASN A 458 -19.61 1.95 -5.11
CA ASN A 458 -19.26 1.75 -6.51
C ASN A 458 -17.87 2.32 -6.89
N LEU A 459 -17.22 3.08 -6.02
CA LEU A 459 -15.85 3.54 -6.20
C LEU A 459 -14.84 2.49 -5.70
N TYR A 460 -15.27 1.61 -4.80
CA TYR A 460 -14.42 0.61 -4.15
C TYR A 460 -14.70 -0.83 -4.57
N PHE A 461 -15.88 -1.11 -5.14
CA PHE A 461 -16.30 -2.45 -5.56
C PHE A 461 -16.89 -2.41 -6.97
N GLU A 462 -16.57 -3.41 -7.80
CA GLU A 462 -16.88 -3.44 -9.23
C GLU A 462 -18.38 -3.52 -9.50
N THR A 463 -19.13 -4.30 -8.68
CA THR A 463 -20.53 -4.55 -8.91
C THR A 463 -21.36 -4.48 -7.64
N ARG A 464 -22.66 -4.23 -7.79
CA ARG A 464 -23.61 -4.22 -6.68
C ARG A 464 -23.72 -5.59 -6.01
N GLU A 465 -23.69 -6.66 -6.78
CA GLU A 465 -23.73 -8.04 -6.27
C GLU A 465 -22.53 -8.34 -5.36
N LYS A 466 -21.34 -7.87 -5.72
CA LYS A 466 -20.14 -7.99 -4.87
C LYS A 466 -20.34 -7.28 -3.54
N TYR A 467 -20.86 -6.06 -3.58
CA TYR A 467 -21.12 -5.29 -2.36
C TYR A 467 -22.20 -5.95 -1.49
N GLU A 468 -23.31 -6.44 -2.08
CA GLU A 468 -24.37 -7.15 -1.36
C GLU A 468 -23.90 -8.48 -0.76
N ARG A 469 -23.01 -9.21 -1.45
CA ARG A 469 -22.33 -10.38 -0.88
C ARG A 469 -21.56 -10.01 0.39
N LEU A 470 -20.83 -8.90 0.37
CA LEU A 470 -20.11 -8.40 1.54
C LEU A 470 -21.04 -7.98 2.67
N MET A 471 -22.18 -7.32 2.34
CA MET A 471 -23.22 -6.97 3.31
C MET A 471 -23.79 -8.23 3.99
N ALA A 472 -24.07 -9.29 3.24
CA ALA A 472 -24.58 -10.55 3.78
C ALA A 472 -23.57 -11.27 4.71
N VAL A 473 -22.27 -11.20 4.38
CA VAL A 473 -21.23 -11.73 5.26
C VAL A 473 -21.11 -10.88 6.53
N ARG A 474 -21.18 -9.56 6.37
CA ARG A 474 -21.11 -8.58 7.46
C ARG A 474 -22.24 -8.78 8.48
N GLU A 475 -23.48 -9.00 8.00
CA GLU A 475 -24.65 -9.28 8.84
C GLU A 475 -24.45 -10.51 9.73
N LYS A 476 -23.83 -11.55 9.17
CA LYS A 476 -23.56 -12.80 9.92
C LYS A 476 -22.38 -12.66 10.88
N ALA A 477 -21.36 -11.89 10.49
CA ALA A 477 -20.12 -11.75 11.26
C ALA A 477 -20.27 -10.79 12.45
N ASP A 478 -21.16 -9.78 12.33
CA ASP A 478 -21.39 -8.78 13.38
C ASP A 478 -22.86 -8.34 13.43
N PRO A 479 -23.78 -9.25 13.79
CA PRO A 479 -25.23 -8.97 13.82
C PRO A 479 -25.62 -7.86 14.78
N ALA A 480 -24.88 -7.69 15.88
CA ALA A 480 -25.10 -6.64 16.87
C ALA A 480 -24.50 -5.28 16.48
N GLY A 481 -23.63 -5.22 15.47
CA GLY A 481 -22.98 -3.98 15.04
C GLY A 481 -21.86 -3.51 15.98
N VAL A 482 -21.30 -4.39 16.79
CA VAL A 482 -20.19 -4.11 17.72
C VAL A 482 -18.96 -3.60 16.97
N LEU A 483 -18.72 -4.11 15.75
CA LEU A 483 -17.60 -3.73 14.91
C LEU A 483 -17.98 -2.68 13.84
N THR A 484 -18.91 -1.77 14.15
CA THR A 484 -19.36 -0.66 13.28
C THR A 484 -19.00 0.71 13.90
N PRO A 485 -17.71 1.05 14.03
CA PRO A 485 -17.27 2.23 14.79
C PRO A 485 -17.46 3.56 14.05
N ASN A 486 -17.67 3.52 12.74
CA ASN A 486 -17.82 4.68 11.85
C ASN A 486 -18.54 4.29 10.56
N ARG A 487 -18.71 5.26 9.64
CA ARG A 487 -19.42 5.04 8.37
C ARG A 487 -18.58 4.37 7.29
N PHE A 488 -17.26 4.29 7.46
CA PHE A 488 -16.39 3.62 6.48
C PHE A 488 -16.30 2.12 6.73
N CYS A 489 -17.43 1.45 6.71
CA CYS A 489 -17.56 0.01 6.76
C CYS A 489 -18.71 -0.45 5.86
N VAL A 490 -18.58 -1.66 5.32
CA VAL A 490 -19.66 -2.28 4.55
C VAL A 490 -20.90 -2.37 5.45
N LYS A 491 -22.06 -1.92 4.96
CA LYS A 491 -23.32 -2.02 5.71
C LYS A 491 -23.71 -3.47 5.96
N ARG A 492 -24.52 -3.67 6.99
CA ARG A 492 -25.26 -4.92 7.22
C ARG A 492 -26.53 -4.92 6.36
N LEU A 493 -26.97 -6.08 5.90
CA LEU A 493 -28.32 -6.23 5.35
C LEU A 493 -29.31 -6.08 6.51
N ILE A 494 -29.94 -4.92 6.62
CA ILE A 494 -31.08 -4.78 7.52
C ILE A 494 -32.24 -5.54 6.85
N SER A 495 -32.68 -6.65 7.43
CA SER A 495 -33.93 -7.26 7.03
C SER A 495 -35.05 -6.23 7.26
N ASP A 496 -35.85 -5.93 6.27
CA ASP A 496 -37.00 -4.99 6.34
C ASP A 496 -38.08 -5.37 7.38
N SER A 497 -37.80 -6.36 8.24
CA SER A 497 -38.68 -6.86 9.31
C SER A 497 -38.70 -6.01 10.60
N ALA A 498 -37.95 -4.91 10.68
CA ALA A 498 -37.91 -4.07 11.90
C ALA A 498 -38.56 -2.67 11.73
N SER A 499 -39.21 -2.36 10.61
CA SER A 499 -39.94 -1.11 10.42
C SER A 499 -41.45 -1.20 10.65
N GLY A 500 -41.91 -2.14 11.46
CA GLY A 500 -43.31 -2.36 11.78
C GLY A 500 -43.55 -2.51 13.28
N SER A 501 -43.37 -1.43 14.06
CA SER A 501 -44.09 -1.22 15.34
C SER A 501 -43.90 0.22 15.81
#